data_11f82fc76cfc21d6f68a04425f9cb855
#
_entry.id   11f82fc76cfc21d6f68a04425f9cb855
#
_cell.length_a   1.000
_cell.length_b   1.000
_cell.length_c   1.000
_cell.angle_alpha   90.00
_cell.angle_beta   90.00
_cell.angle_gamma   90.00
#
_symmetry.space_group_name_H-M   'P 1'
#
loop_
_entity.id
_entity.type
_entity.pdbx_description
1 polymer ?
#
loop_
_entity_poly.entity_id
_entity_poly.type
_entity_poly.pdbx_seq_one_letter_code
_entity_poly.pdbx_strand_id
1 'polypeptide(L)'
;MMKRLLIFLWVVCCVTALQGKTRKALYIVLDGIPADYIERVHPKNIFDIASKGGYARAYTGGEVGAYSQTPTISAIGYMNILTGTWMNKHNVNGNSNLNPNYNYWSLFRIAKNQNKDFKTALFSSWTDNRTVLIGEGKPETDHLKIDYVCDGYELDKNRFPAKKDDLHIFDIDSVVCKEAAACIRENAPDLSWVYLWYTDSGFHIYGDGAFMDRYVNKTDDLVGMIWEAVQYREKKFDEEWMVIVTTDHGRGESGHHHGGQLARERSVWVSTNVRALNAQFTRPTLLW
;
A
#
# COMPACT_ATOMS: atom_id res chain seq x y z
N MET A 1 -63.28 20.84 45.77
CA MET A 1 -61.89 20.29 45.84
C MET A 1 -61.55 19.69 44.50
N MET A 2 -60.83 20.44 43.66
CA MET A 2 -60.38 19.94 42.35
C MET A 2 -58.94 19.42 42.49
N LYS A 3 -58.71 18.12 42.25
CA LYS A 3 -57.40 17.52 42.19
C LYS A 3 -56.77 17.84 40.84
N ARG A 4 -55.70 18.64 40.83
CA ARG A 4 -54.87 18.90 39.64
C ARG A 4 -53.97 17.70 39.42
N LEU A 5 -54.15 16.99 38.30
CA LEU A 5 -53.32 15.89 37.82
C LEU A 5 -52.13 16.54 37.07
N LEU A 6 -50.94 16.47 37.63
CA LEU A 6 -49.67 16.88 36.96
C LEU A 6 -49.18 15.72 36.11
N ILE A 7 -49.29 15.85 34.79
CA ILE A 7 -48.69 14.91 33.82
C ILE A 7 -47.26 15.35 33.61
N PHE A 8 -46.29 14.59 34.13
CA PHE A 8 -44.86 14.73 33.78
C PHE A 8 -44.59 14.12 32.41
N LEU A 9 -44.39 14.98 31.40
CA LEU A 9 -43.97 14.56 30.10
C LEU A 9 -42.43 14.32 30.13
N TRP A 10 -42.00 13.07 30.16
CA TRP A 10 -40.60 12.71 29.97
C TRP A 10 -40.26 12.87 28.48
N VAL A 11 -39.61 13.98 28.11
CA VAL A 11 -38.97 14.13 26.79
C VAL A 11 -37.65 13.38 26.86
N VAL A 12 -37.64 12.16 26.36
CA VAL A 12 -36.38 11.44 26.09
C VAL A 12 -35.73 12.09 24.86
N CYS A 13 -34.82 13.03 25.08
CA CYS A 13 -33.95 13.49 24.05
C CYS A 13 -32.99 12.35 23.69
N CYS A 14 -33.29 11.58 22.63
CA CYS A 14 -32.32 10.74 21.97
C CYS A 14 -31.30 11.68 21.30
N VAL A 15 -30.24 12.01 22.03
CA VAL A 15 -29.04 12.58 21.42
C VAL A 15 -28.39 11.43 20.62
N THR A 16 -28.78 11.28 19.38
CA THR A 16 -27.98 10.52 18.43
C THR A 16 -26.71 11.35 18.20
N ALA A 17 -25.65 11.00 18.93
CA ALA A 17 -24.33 11.48 18.58
C ALA A 17 -24.13 11.07 17.09
N LEU A 18 -24.02 12.06 16.21
CA LEU A 18 -23.50 11.84 14.86
C LEU A 18 -22.04 11.42 15.03
N GLN A 19 -21.84 10.14 15.29
CA GLN A 19 -20.50 9.56 15.31
C GLN A 19 -20.07 9.50 13.86
N GLY A 20 -19.06 10.30 13.49
CA GLY A 20 -18.51 10.25 12.14
C GLY A 20 -17.98 8.85 11.84
N LYS A 21 -17.98 8.49 10.57
CA LYS A 21 -17.47 7.18 10.13
C LYS A 21 -16.09 6.86 10.67
N THR A 22 -15.87 5.61 11.05
CA THR A 22 -14.53 5.14 11.45
C THR A 22 -13.62 5.13 10.23
N ARG A 23 -12.54 5.92 10.27
CA ARG A 23 -11.62 6.05 9.15
C ARG A 23 -10.54 4.99 9.21
N LYS A 24 -10.26 4.40 8.06
CA LYS A 24 -9.26 3.35 7.88
C LYS A 24 -8.39 3.63 6.64
N ALA A 25 -7.16 3.13 6.65
CA ALA A 25 -6.22 3.33 5.57
C ALA A 25 -5.64 1.99 5.08
N LEU A 26 -5.59 1.83 3.78
CA LEU A 26 -5.02 0.67 3.11
C LEU A 26 -4.05 1.13 2.02
N TYR A 27 -2.80 0.69 2.12
CA TYR A 27 -1.79 0.83 1.08
C TYR A 27 -1.58 -0.51 0.38
N ILE A 28 -1.60 -0.50 -0.95
CA ILE A 28 -1.27 -1.65 -1.80
C ILE A 28 -0.11 -1.22 -2.70
N VAL A 29 1.03 -1.88 -2.57
CA VAL A 29 2.24 -1.62 -3.36
C VAL A 29 2.46 -2.78 -4.33
N LEU A 30 2.42 -2.47 -5.62
CA LEU A 30 2.70 -3.39 -6.72
C LEU A 30 4.10 -3.09 -7.24
N ASP A 31 5.03 -4.02 -7.08
CA ASP A 31 6.45 -3.76 -7.33
C ASP A 31 6.74 -3.52 -8.82
N GLY A 32 7.42 -2.40 -9.10
CA GLY A 32 8.10 -2.15 -10.36
C GLY A 32 7.23 -1.96 -11.60
N ILE A 33 6.01 -1.45 -11.49
CA ILE A 33 5.14 -1.18 -12.65
C ILE A 33 5.26 0.29 -13.08
N PRO A 34 5.86 0.63 -14.24
CA PRO A 34 5.95 2.00 -14.70
C PRO A 34 4.59 2.66 -14.96
N ALA A 35 4.52 3.99 -14.80
CA ALA A 35 3.26 4.73 -14.98
C ALA A 35 2.69 4.60 -16.41
N ASP A 36 3.53 4.68 -17.45
CA ASP A 36 3.10 4.50 -18.83
C ASP A 36 2.58 3.10 -19.11
N TYR A 37 3.15 2.09 -18.42
CA TYR A 37 2.74 0.70 -18.58
C TYR A 37 1.35 0.44 -17.97
N ILE A 38 1.12 0.87 -16.72
CA ILE A 38 -0.18 0.68 -16.06
C ILE A 38 -1.30 1.44 -16.80
N GLU A 39 -1.00 2.63 -17.33
CA GLU A 39 -1.94 3.42 -18.13
C GLU A 39 -2.28 2.74 -19.45
N ARG A 40 -1.31 2.13 -20.14
CA ARG A 40 -1.52 1.40 -21.37
C ARG A 40 -2.34 0.12 -21.16
N VAL A 41 -2.02 -0.68 -20.14
CA VAL A 41 -2.77 -1.91 -19.82
C VAL A 41 -4.16 -1.59 -19.30
N HIS A 42 -4.29 -0.52 -18.55
CA HIS A 42 -5.53 -0.01 -17.98
C HIS A 42 -6.33 -1.07 -17.19
N PRO A 43 -5.73 -1.73 -16.20
CA PRO A 43 -6.33 -2.83 -15.47
C PRO A 43 -7.58 -2.36 -14.71
N LYS A 44 -8.64 -3.16 -14.77
CA LYS A 44 -10.00 -2.78 -14.40
C LYS A 44 -10.16 -2.33 -12.94
N ASN A 45 -9.64 -3.11 -11.99
CA ASN A 45 -9.92 -2.87 -10.56
C ASN A 45 -9.14 -1.66 -10.03
N ILE A 46 -7.89 -1.48 -10.45
CA ILE A 46 -7.06 -0.31 -10.11
C ILE A 46 -7.72 0.97 -10.66
N PHE A 47 -8.24 0.94 -11.89
CA PHE A 47 -8.93 2.11 -12.46
C PHE A 47 -10.37 2.26 -11.97
N ASP A 48 -11.03 1.20 -11.48
CA ASP A 48 -12.30 1.33 -10.73
C ASP A 48 -12.08 2.08 -9.41
N ILE A 49 -11.03 1.77 -8.66
CA ILE A 49 -10.62 2.54 -7.47
C ILE A 49 -10.37 4.01 -7.85
N ALA A 50 -9.59 4.26 -8.89
CA ALA A 50 -9.30 5.61 -9.38
C ALA A 50 -10.56 6.38 -9.77
N SER A 51 -11.58 5.72 -10.33
CA SER A 51 -12.85 6.34 -10.72
C SER A 51 -13.63 6.92 -9.55
N LYS A 52 -13.40 6.44 -8.33
CA LYS A 52 -14.05 6.94 -7.11
C LYS A 52 -13.37 8.19 -6.57
N GLY A 53 -12.07 8.32 -6.76
CA GLY A 53 -11.24 9.42 -6.25
C GLY A 53 -10.39 10.04 -7.34
N GLY A 54 -9.26 9.42 -7.69
CA GLY A 54 -8.38 9.92 -8.73
C GLY A 54 -7.20 9.01 -9.03
N TYR A 55 -6.59 9.29 -10.18
CA TYR A 55 -5.31 8.74 -10.62
C TYR A 55 -4.34 9.89 -10.91
N ALA A 56 -3.10 9.73 -10.53
CA ALA A 56 -2.04 10.66 -10.91
C ALA A 56 -0.71 9.95 -11.09
N ARG A 57 0.10 10.44 -12.03
CA ARG A 57 1.52 10.14 -12.04
C ARG A 57 2.19 10.85 -10.88
N ALA A 58 3.20 10.21 -10.32
CA ALA A 58 4.09 10.76 -9.32
C ALA A 58 5.52 10.41 -9.68
N TYR A 59 6.49 10.79 -8.86
CA TYR A 59 7.87 10.41 -9.08
C TYR A 59 8.50 9.85 -7.81
N THR A 60 9.46 8.97 -7.99
CA THR A 60 10.41 8.50 -6.98
C THR A 60 11.84 8.92 -7.37
N GLY A 61 12.85 8.60 -6.56
CA GLY A 61 14.23 8.83 -6.91
C GLY A 61 14.83 10.16 -6.43
N GLY A 62 14.07 10.97 -5.69
CA GLY A 62 14.55 12.27 -5.20
C GLY A 62 14.79 13.27 -6.33
N GLU A 63 15.69 14.22 -6.11
CA GLU A 63 16.08 15.23 -7.11
C GLU A 63 17.41 14.84 -7.75
N VAL A 64 17.45 14.73 -9.08
CA VAL A 64 18.63 14.29 -9.82
C VAL A 64 19.79 15.29 -9.63
N GLY A 65 20.95 14.75 -9.26
CA GLY A 65 22.15 15.56 -8.99
C GLY A 65 22.17 16.25 -7.64
N ALA A 66 21.08 16.15 -6.84
CA ALA A 66 21.00 16.76 -5.50
C ALA A 66 21.27 15.75 -4.39
N TYR A 67 21.38 16.24 -3.15
CA TYR A 67 21.59 15.43 -1.95
C TYR A 67 20.45 14.43 -1.69
N SER A 68 19.26 14.68 -2.22
CA SER A 68 18.10 13.80 -2.13
C SER A 68 18.04 12.75 -3.24
N GLN A 69 18.96 12.74 -4.19
CA GLN A 69 18.97 11.72 -5.25
C GLN A 69 18.99 10.32 -4.65
N THR A 70 18.07 9.49 -5.10
CA THR A 70 17.77 8.19 -4.50
C THR A 70 17.63 7.15 -5.60
N PRO A 71 18.34 6.00 -5.55
CA PRO A 71 18.17 4.92 -6.53
C PRO A 71 16.72 4.41 -6.58
N THR A 72 16.28 4.03 -7.76
CA THR A 72 14.94 3.45 -7.99
C THR A 72 14.97 1.94 -7.76
N ILE A 73 15.25 1.54 -6.51
CA ILE A 73 15.40 0.16 -6.04
C ILE A 73 14.28 -0.14 -5.03
N SER A 74 13.78 -1.35 -5.04
CA SER A 74 12.58 -1.79 -4.33
C SER A 74 12.57 -1.44 -2.84
N ALA A 75 13.51 -1.93 -2.01
CA ALA A 75 13.51 -1.63 -0.57
C ALA A 75 13.65 -0.13 -0.27
N ILE A 76 14.34 0.61 -1.13
CA ILE A 76 14.44 2.07 -1.03
C ILE A 76 13.07 2.70 -1.30
N GLY A 77 12.38 2.27 -2.36
CA GLY A 77 11.04 2.73 -2.73
C GLY A 77 10.01 2.44 -1.63
N TYR A 78 10.06 1.25 -1.01
CA TYR A 78 9.18 0.92 0.13
C TYR A 78 9.43 1.86 1.30
N MET A 79 10.70 2.15 1.63
CA MET A 79 11.03 3.09 2.69
C MET A 79 10.63 4.52 2.36
N ASN A 80 10.74 4.94 1.10
CA ASN A 80 10.22 6.25 0.67
C ASN A 80 8.72 6.37 0.97
N ILE A 81 7.93 5.32 0.67
CA ILE A 81 6.48 5.30 0.93
C ILE A 81 6.19 5.19 2.44
N LEU A 82 6.89 4.29 3.14
CA LEU A 82 6.67 4.04 4.58
C LEU A 82 7.01 5.24 5.46
N THR A 83 8.02 6.04 5.08
CA THR A 83 8.53 7.14 5.92
C THR A 83 8.26 8.54 5.36
N GLY A 84 7.87 8.65 4.08
CA GLY A 84 7.75 9.94 3.40
C GLY A 84 9.09 10.67 3.22
N THR A 85 10.21 9.94 3.22
CA THR A 85 11.56 10.53 3.11
C THR A 85 12.39 9.82 2.04
N TRP A 86 13.47 10.43 1.58
CA TRP A 86 14.41 9.84 0.62
C TRP A 86 15.54 9.09 1.34
N MET A 87 16.32 8.30 0.56
CA MET A 87 17.43 7.47 1.03
C MET A 87 18.41 8.22 1.97
N ASN A 88 18.72 9.48 1.68
CA ASN A 88 19.59 10.32 2.51
C ASN A 88 19.09 10.55 3.95
N LYS A 89 17.84 10.18 4.23
CA LYS A 89 17.18 10.25 5.53
C LYS A 89 17.02 8.86 6.15
N HIS A 90 16.29 7.97 5.46
CA HIS A 90 15.98 6.65 6.00
C HIS A 90 17.13 5.64 5.90
N ASN A 91 18.22 5.93 5.18
CA ASN A 91 19.48 5.15 5.12
C ASN A 91 19.35 3.73 4.53
N VAL A 92 18.25 3.36 3.89
CA VAL A 92 18.15 2.11 3.12
C VAL A 92 18.68 2.38 1.72
N ASN A 93 19.74 1.65 1.31
CA ASN A 93 20.51 1.92 0.09
C ASN A 93 20.54 0.76 -0.92
N GLY A 94 19.71 -0.26 -0.73
CA GLY A 94 19.57 -1.43 -1.62
C GLY A 94 18.65 -2.47 -1.02
N ASN A 95 18.59 -3.66 -1.65
CA ASN A 95 17.73 -4.77 -1.20
C ASN A 95 18.45 -5.74 -0.23
N SER A 96 19.71 -5.49 0.11
CA SER A 96 20.52 -6.32 1.02
C SER A 96 21.29 -5.43 1.98
N ASN A 97 21.77 -6.03 3.09
CA ASN A 97 22.49 -5.30 4.13
C ASN A 97 21.72 -4.09 4.67
N LEU A 98 20.45 -4.27 4.84
CA LEU A 98 19.50 -3.23 5.20
C LEU A 98 19.83 -2.66 6.59
N ASN A 99 19.95 -1.33 6.67
CA ASN A 99 20.24 -0.61 7.90
C ASN A 99 19.39 0.67 8.00
N PRO A 100 18.08 0.54 8.25
CA PRO A 100 17.17 1.68 8.33
C PRO A 100 17.50 2.63 9.48
N ASN A 101 17.40 3.92 9.22
CA ASN A 101 17.41 4.95 10.26
C ASN A 101 16.01 5.11 10.84
N TYR A 102 15.70 4.42 11.92
CA TYR A 102 14.38 4.42 12.57
C TYR A 102 14.00 5.75 13.26
N ASN A 103 14.87 6.77 13.22
CA ASN A 103 14.46 8.12 13.61
C ASN A 103 13.45 8.73 12.62
N TYR A 104 13.43 8.24 11.39
CA TYR A 104 12.38 8.54 10.40
C TYR A 104 11.28 7.49 10.52
N TRP A 105 10.23 7.87 11.24
CA TRP A 105 9.17 6.95 11.63
C TRP A 105 8.38 6.44 10.43
N SER A 106 8.10 5.15 10.45
CA SER A 106 7.18 4.54 9.50
C SER A 106 5.73 4.93 9.79
N LEU A 107 4.86 4.82 8.79
CA LEU A 107 3.40 4.99 8.94
C LEU A 107 2.85 4.20 10.12
N PHE A 108 3.36 2.99 10.36
CA PHE A 108 2.95 2.12 11.48
C PHE A 108 3.31 2.73 12.84
N ARG A 109 4.54 3.25 12.97
CA ARG A 109 4.98 3.88 14.21
C ARG A 109 4.21 5.18 14.46
N ILE A 110 3.95 5.96 13.42
CA ILE A 110 3.12 7.17 13.51
C ILE A 110 1.70 6.81 13.97
N ALA A 111 1.06 5.80 13.35
CA ALA A 111 -0.28 5.37 13.71
C ALA A 111 -0.37 4.92 15.19
N LYS A 112 0.53 4.04 15.62
CA LYS A 112 0.56 3.54 17.00
C LYS A 112 0.91 4.62 18.03
N ASN A 113 1.74 5.59 17.66
CA ASN A 113 2.04 6.73 18.54
C ASN A 113 0.84 7.67 18.67
N GLN A 114 0.07 7.84 17.59
CA GLN A 114 -1.16 8.65 17.62
C GLN A 114 -2.26 8.01 18.46
N ASN A 115 -2.44 6.70 18.33
CA ASN A 115 -3.37 5.92 19.13
C ASN A 115 -2.87 4.47 19.25
N LYS A 116 -2.55 4.05 20.47
CA LYS A 116 -2.05 2.68 20.75
C LYS A 116 -3.08 1.58 20.45
N ASP A 117 -4.37 1.92 20.47
CA ASP A 117 -5.46 0.98 20.23
C ASP A 117 -5.71 0.73 18.74
N PHE A 118 -5.17 1.56 17.84
CA PHE A 118 -5.26 1.33 16.41
C PHE A 118 -4.74 -0.06 16.05
N LYS A 119 -5.55 -0.80 15.31
CA LYS A 119 -5.19 -2.10 14.79
C LYS A 119 -4.44 -1.95 13.47
N THR A 120 -3.27 -2.54 13.39
CA THR A 120 -2.41 -2.48 12.23
C THR A 120 -2.25 -3.83 11.59
N ALA A 121 -2.14 -3.88 10.26
CA ALA A 121 -1.98 -5.12 9.52
C ALA A 121 -0.91 -5.01 8.44
N LEU A 122 -0.14 -6.08 8.27
CA LEU A 122 0.85 -6.19 7.20
C LEU A 122 0.69 -7.53 6.49
N PHE A 123 0.58 -7.46 5.18
CA PHE A 123 0.49 -8.60 4.26
C PHE A 123 1.59 -8.42 3.22
N SER A 124 2.58 -9.27 3.19
CA SER A 124 3.77 -9.02 2.40
C SER A 124 4.35 -10.28 1.79
N SER A 125 4.69 -10.21 0.52
CA SER A 125 5.43 -11.27 -0.17
C SER A 125 6.93 -11.26 0.16
N TRP A 126 7.37 -10.31 0.98
CA TRP A 126 8.75 -10.19 1.45
C TRP A 126 8.81 -9.81 2.95
N THR A 127 9.36 -10.71 3.77
CA THR A 127 9.40 -10.60 5.24
C THR A 127 10.16 -9.39 5.75
N ASP A 128 11.19 -8.94 5.04
CA ASP A 128 12.01 -7.81 5.50
C ASP A 128 11.26 -6.47 5.50
N ASN A 129 10.13 -6.38 4.81
CA ASN A 129 9.23 -5.23 4.97
C ASN A 129 8.83 -5.02 6.43
N ARG A 130 8.52 -6.10 7.16
CA ARG A 130 8.15 -6.06 8.57
C ARG A 130 9.36 -6.07 9.49
N THR A 131 10.22 -7.06 9.31
CA THR A 131 11.29 -7.40 10.29
C THR A 131 12.42 -6.38 10.28
N VAL A 132 12.70 -5.78 9.12
CA VAL A 132 13.80 -4.85 8.92
C VAL A 132 13.30 -3.44 8.61
N LEU A 133 12.54 -3.24 7.52
CA LEU A 133 12.20 -1.87 7.10
C LEU A 133 11.30 -1.16 8.11
N ILE A 134 10.24 -1.81 8.57
CA ILE A 134 9.38 -1.28 9.63
C ILE A 134 10.05 -1.45 11.00
N GLY A 135 10.81 -2.54 11.19
CA GLY A 135 11.54 -2.84 12.42
C GLY A 135 10.65 -3.29 13.55
N GLU A 136 9.63 -4.13 13.26
CA GLU A 136 8.77 -4.67 14.30
C GLU A 136 9.59 -5.32 15.45
N GLY A 137 9.21 -5.00 16.68
CA GLY A 137 9.81 -5.54 17.89
C GLY A 137 11.19 -4.97 18.28
N LYS A 138 11.81 -4.14 17.41
CA LYS A 138 13.14 -3.58 17.70
C LYS A 138 13.06 -2.49 18.76
N PRO A 139 14.09 -2.37 19.64
CA PRO A 139 14.17 -1.26 20.61
C PRO A 139 14.11 0.12 19.95
N GLU A 140 14.74 0.29 18.78
CA GLU A 140 14.81 1.55 18.04
C GLU A 140 13.46 1.99 17.49
N THR A 141 12.47 1.11 17.47
CA THR A 141 11.08 1.39 17.08
C THR A 141 10.12 1.39 18.26
N ASP A 142 10.63 1.49 19.50
CA ASP A 142 9.86 1.37 20.75
C ASP A 142 9.09 0.05 20.85
N HIS A 143 9.71 -1.04 20.39
CA HIS A 143 9.11 -2.37 20.32
C HIS A 143 7.77 -2.39 19.59
N LEU A 144 7.67 -1.62 18.49
CA LEU A 144 6.48 -1.54 17.65
C LEU A 144 5.93 -2.94 17.38
N LYS A 145 4.63 -3.13 17.57
CA LYS A 145 3.92 -4.38 17.27
C LYS A 145 2.87 -4.16 16.20
N ILE A 146 2.83 -5.04 15.21
CA ILE A 146 1.76 -5.13 14.20
C ILE A 146 0.75 -6.18 14.68
N ASP A 147 -0.55 -5.86 14.63
CA ASP A 147 -1.59 -6.70 15.23
C ASP A 147 -1.91 -7.92 14.35
N TYR A 148 -1.92 -7.76 13.02
CA TYR A 148 -2.19 -8.83 12.05
C TYR A 148 -1.05 -8.91 11.04
N VAL A 149 -0.46 -10.08 10.90
CA VAL A 149 0.71 -10.30 10.06
C VAL A 149 0.51 -11.53 9.17
N CYS A 150 0.86 -11.36 7.89
CA CYS A 150 0.91 -12.46 6.92
C CYS A 150 2.11 -12.22 5.99
N ASP A 151 3.24 -12.86 6.30
CA ASP A 151 4.48 -12.82 5.52
C ASP A 151 5.31 -14.11 5.75
N GLY A 152 6.52 -14.17 5.21
CA GLY A 152 7.45 -15.28 5.40
C GLY A 152 7.27 -16.44 4.42
N TYR A 153 6.36 -16.32 3.49
CA TYR A 153 6.10 -17.38 2.49
C TYR A 153 7.27 -17.59 1.53
N GLU A 154 8.04 -16.56 1.23
CA GLU A 154 9.24 -16.64 0.40
C GLU A 154 10.36 -17.46 1.05
N LEU A 155 10.27 -17.70 2.37
CA LEU A 155 11.20 -18.53 3.14
C LEU A 155 10.76 -20.00 3.16
N ASP A 156 9.47 -20.29 2.93
CA ASP A 156 8.91 -21.66 2.93
C ASP A 156 9.04 -22.30 1.53
N LYS A 157 10.24 -22.81 1.25
CA LYS A 157 10.53 -23.48 -0.04
C LYS A 157 9.80 -24.81 -0.22
N ASN A 158 9.25 -25.39 0.85
CA ASN A 158 8.42 -26.60 0.75
C ASN A 158 7.01 -26.27 0.23
N ARG A 159 6.43 -25.22 0.74
CA ARG A 159 5.10 -24.73 0.32
C ARG A 159 5.16 -24.01 -1.02
N PHE A 160 6.20 -23.22 -1.25
CA PHE A 160 6.42 -22.43 -2.45
C PHE A 160 7.78 -22.77 -3.09
N PRO A 161 7.93 -23.98 -3.67
CA PRO A 161 9.15 -24.34 -4.38
C PRO A 161 9.37 -23.46 -5.59
N ALA A 162 10.63 -23.19 -5.92
CA ALA A 162 10.96 -22.38 -7.09
C ALA A 162 10.29 -22.95 -8.36
N LYS A 163 9.67 -22.08 -9.13
CA LYS A 163 9.01 -22.39 -10.40
C LYS A 163 9.69 -21.64 -11.53
N LYS A 164 9.52 -22.18 -12.75
CA LYS A 164 9.90 -21.46 -13.96
C LYS A 164 9.26 -20.07 -13.96
N ASP A 165 9.99 -19.08 -14.45
CA ASP A 165 9.53 -17.70 -14.60
C ASP A 165 9.12 -17.06 -13.26
N ASP A 166 9.71 -17.54 -12.16
CA ASP A 166 9.42 -17.09 -10.79
C ASP A 166 7.93 -17.14 -10.39
N LEU A 167 7.14 -18.00 -11.06
CA LEU A 167 5.69 -18.10 -10.81
C LEU A 167 5.32 -18.48 -9.38
N HIS A 168 6.24 -19.03 -8.61
CA HIS A 168 6.04 -19.26 -7.18
C HIS A 168 5.86 -17.95 -6.40
N ILE A 169 6.44 -16.83 -6.88
CA ILE A 169 6.24 -15.51 -6.27
C ILE A 169 4.80 -15.04 -6.52
N PHE A 170 4.24 -15.28 -7.72
CA PHE A 170 2.83 -14.99 -7.98
C PHE A 170 1.88 -15.83 -7.12
N ASP A 171 2.24 -17.09 -6.82
CA ASP A 171 1.47 -17.92 -5.90
C ASP A 171 1.51 -17.34 -4.46
N ILE A 172 2.67 -16.81 -4.03
CA ILE A 172 2.82 -16.11 -2.75
C ILE A 172 1.93 -14.86 -2.73
N ASP A 173 2.02 -14.00 -3.76
CA ASP A 173 1.17 -12.82 -3.91
C ASP A 173 -0.32 -13.17 -3.79
N SER A 174 -0.72 -14.29 -4.40
CA SER A 174 -2.10 -14.77 -4.37
C SER A 174 -2.55 -15.15 -2.96
N VAL A 175 -1.68 -15.75 -2.15
CA VAL A 175 -1.98 -16.07 -0.74
C VAL A 175 -2.02 -14.80 0.09
N VAL A 176 -1.05 -13.90 -0.07
CA VAL A 176 -0.98 -12.62 0.62
C VAL A 176 -2.26 -11.81 0.41
N CYS A 177 -2.76 -11.73 -0.84
CA CYS A 177 -4.01 -11.02 -1.13
C CYS A 177 -5.25 -11.68 -0.52
N LYS A 178 -5.33 -13.02 -0.52
CA LYS A 178 -6.45 -13.76 0.10
C LYS A 178 -6.50 -13.48 1.61
N GLU A 179 -5.35 -13.54 2.27
CA GLU A 179 -5.24 -13.26 3.71
C GLU A 179 -5.56 -11.78 4.02
N ALA A 180 -5.08 -10.86 3.19
CA ALA A 180 -5.41 -9.44 3.31
C ALA A 180 -6.92 -9.20 3.19
N ALA A 181 -7.56 -9.75 2.16
CA ALA A 181 -9.00 -9.61 1.93
C ALA A 181 -9.82 -10.23 3.08
N ALA A 182 -9.42 -11.40 3.58
CA ALA A 182 -10.07 -12.05 4.73
C ALA A 182 -9.93 -11.19 6.00
N CYS A 183 -8.72 -10.73 6.32
CA CYS A 183 -8.49 -9.91 7.49
C CYS A 183 -9.23 -8.56 7.42
N ILE A 184 -9.23 -7.89 6.27
CA ILE A 184 -10.01 -6.65 6.07
C ILE A 184 -11.49 -6.92 6.34
N ARG A 185 -12.04 -7.99 5.76
CA ARG A 185 -13.46 -8.34 5.91
C ARG A 185 -13.85 -8.66 7.36
N GLU A 186 -12.99 -9.36 8.08
CA GLU A 186 -13.28 -9.87 9.43
C GLU A 186 -12.87 -8.89 10.54
N ASN A 187 -11.66 -8.33 10.45
CA ASN A 187 -11.01 -7.58 11.52
C ASN A 187 -10.95 -6.07 11.27
N ALA A 188 -11.05 -5.62 10.01
CA ALA A 188 -11.01 -4.21 9.61
C ALA A 188 -9.91 -3.39 10.31
N PRO A 189 -8.62 -3.67 10.08
CA PRO A 189 -7.53 -2.92 10.68
C PRO A 189 -7.61 -1.42 10.35
N ASP A 190 -7.10 -0.57 11.24
CA ASP A 190 -7.13 0.89 11.04
C ASP A 190 -6.07 1.35 10.03
N LEU A 191 -4.94 0.64 9.97
CA LEU A 191 -3.89 0.83 8.96
C LEU A 191 -3.45 -0.53 8.42
N SER A 192 -3.50 -0.69 7.10
CA SER A 192 -3.05 -1.91 6.41
C SER A 192 -2.03 -1.59 5.34
N TRP A 193 -1.05 -2.48 5.19
CA TRP A 193 -0.06 -2.48 4.12
C TRP A 193 -0.09 -3.83 3.42
N VAL A 194 -0.21 -3.81 2.09
CA VAL A 194 -0.11 -4.99 1.22
C VAL A 194 1.03 -4.76 0.24
N TYR A 195 1.93 -5.72 0.12
CA TYR A 195 3.02 -5.69 -0.83
C TYR A 195 3.02 -6.94 -1.71
N LEU A 196 3.04 -6.74 -3.03
CA LEU A 196 3.06 -7.78 -4.05
C LEU A 196 4.33 -7.68 -4.90
N TRP A 197 5.04 -8.77 -5.03
CA TRP A 197 6.38 -8.82 -5.59
C TRP A 197 6.43 -9.23 -7.07
N TYR A 198 5.54 -10.13 -7.52
CA TYR A 198 5.72 -10.83 -8.80
C TYR A 198 5.86 -9.91 -10.01
N THR A 199 5.23 -8.76 -10.03
CA THR A 199 5.33 -7.85 -11.17
C THR A 199 6.77 -7.42 -11.42
N ASP A 200 7.56 -7.16 -10.38
CA ASP A 200 9.00 -6.87 -10.50
C ASP A 200 9.77 -8.05 -11.10
N SER A 201 9.62 -9.25 -10.52
CA SER A 201 10.31 -10.45 -11.00
C SER A 201 9.95 -10.78 -12.45
N GLY A 202 8.67 -10.68 -12.79
CA GLY A 202 8.20 -10.92 -14.15
C GLY A 202 8.76 -9.93 -15.17
N PHE A 203 8.81 -8.64 -14.83
CA PHE A 203 9.43 -7.62 -15.69
C PHE A 203 10.93 -7.85 -15.87
N HIS A 204 11.65 -8.26 -14.85
CA HIS A 204 13.08 -8.60 -14.99
C HIS A 204 13.31 -9.70 -16.04
N ILE A 205 12.39 -10.66 -16.12
CA ILE A 205 12.51 -11.81 -17.05
C ILE A 205 12.04 -11.43 -18.46
N TYR A 206 10.89 -10.75 -18.56
CA TYR A 206 10.19 -10.59 -19.84
C TYR A 206 10.21 -9.17 -20.41
N GLY A 207 10.54 -8.16 -19.59
CA GLY A 207 10.38 -6.76 -20.00
C GLY A 207 8.95 -6.40 -20.36
N ASP A 208 8.80 -5.34 -21.13
CA ASP A 208 7.50 -4.90 -21.64
C ASP A 208 6.96 -5.89 -22.68
N GLY A 209 5.69 -6.27 -22.58
CA GLY A 209 5.06 -7.11 -23.59
C GLY A 209 3.86 -7.92 -23.11
N ALA A 210 3.31 -8.73 -24.01
CA ALA A 210 2.06 -9.45 -23.80
C ALA A 210 2.06 -10.42 -22.61
N PHE A 211 3.23 -10.92 -22.20
CA PHE A 211 3.33 -11.76 -21.00
C PHE A 211 3.02 -10.90 -19.75
N MET A 212 3.68 -9.76 -19.62
CA MET A 212 3.45 -8.87 -18.48
C MET A 212 2.09 -8.19 -18.52
N ASP A 213 1.52 -7.93 -19.71
CA ASP A 213 0.14 -7.45 -19.82
C ASP A 213 -0.83 -8.41 -19.14
N ARG A 214 -0.66 -9.72 -19.34
CA ARG A 214 -1.48 -10.74 -18.67
C ARG A 214 -1.26 -10.78 -17.16
N TYR A 215 0.00 -10.64 -16.71
CA TYR A 215 0.30 -10.74 -15.27
C TYR A 215 -0.05 -9.48 -14.51
N VAL A 216 0.06 -8.30 -15.12
CA VAL A 216 -0.49 -7.06 -14.54
C VAL A 216 -2.01 -7.18 -14.35
N ASN A 217 -2.74 -7.72 -15.34
CA ASN A 217 -4.18 -7.98 -15.19
C ASN A 217 -4.48 -9.04 -14.12
N LYS A 218 -3.70 -10.12 -14.01
CA LYS A 218 -3.87 -11.11 -12.93
C LYS A 218 -3.58 -10.51 -11.55
N THR A 219 -2.58 -9.63 -11.44
CA THR A 219 -2.30 -8.90 -10.20
C THR A 219 -3.44 -7.92 -9.88
N ASP A 220 -4.04 -7.30 -10.89
CA ASP A 220 -5.25 -6.49 -10.74
C ASP A 220 -6.44 -7.29 -10.21
N ASP A 221 -6.61 -8.55 -10.64
CA ASP A 221 -7.64 -9.43 -10.07
C ASP A 221 -7.38 -9.69 -8.57
N LEU A 222 -6.12 -9.80 -8.13
CA LEU A 222 -5.76 -9.89 -6.72
C LEU A 222 -6.10 -8.60 -5.95
N VAL A 223 -5.81 -7.44 -6.53
CA VAL A 223 -6.22 -6.14 -5.99
C VAL A 223 -7.74 -6.06 -5.90
N GLY A 224 -8.45 -6.57 -6.89
CA GLY A 224 -9.92 -6.65 -6.94
C GLY A 224 -10.51 -7.38 -5.74
N MET A 225 -9.93 -8.52 -5.32
CA MET A 225 -10.38 -9.24 -4.11
C MET A 225 -10.29 -8.39 -2.84
N ILE A 226 -9.22 -7.62 -2.70
CA ILE A 226 -9.02 -6.73 -1.56
C ILE A 226 -10.01 -5.57 -1.63
N TRP A 227 -10.20 -4.99 -2.81
CA TRP A 227 -11.16 -3.91 -3.04
C TRP A 227 -12.60 -4.33 -2.74
N GLU A 228 -13.02 -5.53 -3.12
CA GLU A 228 -14.32 -6.11 -2.76
C GLU A 228 -14.49 -6.25 -1.23
N ALA A 229 -13.43 -6.61 -0.51
CA ALA A 229 -13.47 -6.69 0.95
C ALA A 229 -13.67 -5.30 1.57
N VAL A 230 -13.00 -4.27 1.06
CA VAL A 230 -13.20 -2.87 1.49
C VAL A 230 -14.64 -2.42 1.21
N GLN A 231 -15.14 -2.61 -0.01
CA GLN A 231 -16.52 -2.25 -0.37
C GLN A 231 -17.57 -2.97 0.50
N TYR A 232 -17.30 -4.24 0.85
CA TYR A 232 -18.15 -4.98 1.80
C TYR A 232 -18.18 -4.30 3.16
N ARG A 233 -17.01 -3.85 3.68
CA ARG A 233 -16.91 -3.15 4.96
C ARG A 233 -17.68 -1.83 4.93
N GLU A 234 -17.44 -0.99 3.94
CA GLU A 234 -18.12 0.31 3.78
C GLU A 234 -19.64 0.17 3.64
N LYS A 235 -20.11 -0.92 3.03
CA LYS A 235 -21.55 -1.21 2.88
C LYS A 235 -22.21 -1.73 4.15
N LYS A 236 -21.48 -2.46 4.99
CA LYS A 236 -22.03 -3.18 6.15
C LYS A 236 -21.81 -2.48 7.47
N PHE A 237 -20.79 -1.64 7.55
CA PHE A 237 -20.35 -0.96 8.76
C PHE A 237 -20.22 0.54 8.50
N ASP A 238 -20.24 1.34 9.54
CA ASP A 238 -20.04 2.78 9.43
C ASP A 238 -18.54 3.12 9.33
N GLU A 239 -17.93 2.70 8.21
CA GLU A 239 -16.51 2.83 7.93
C GLU A 239 -16.29 3.66 6.65
N GLU A 240 -15.17 4.38 6.62
CA GLU A 240 -14.65 5.11 5.47
C GLU A 240 -13.20 4.66 5.24
N TRP A 241 -12.95 4.03 4.11
CA TRP A 241 -11.64 3.50 3.77
C TRP A 241 -10.91 4.39 2.77
N MET A 242 -9.72 4.84 3.13
CA MET A 242 -8.76 5.40 2.19
C MET A 242 -7.94 4.26 1.60
N VAL A 243 -8.12 3.99 0.32
CA VAL A 243 -7.31 3.01 -0.43
C VAL A 243 -6.33 3.75 -1.31
N ILE A 244 -5.07 3.37 -1.23
CA ILE A 244 -3.98 3.85 -2.09
C ILE A 244 -3.34 2.62 -2.73
N VAL A 245 -3.40 2.54 -4.06
CA VAL A 245 -2.65 1.57 -4.86
C VAL A 245 -1.54 2.32 -5.58
N THR A 246 -0.31 1.83 -5.46
CA THR A 246 0.86 2.50 -6.03
C THR A 246 1.94 1.50 -6.41
N THR A 247 3.03 1.99 -6.97
CA THR A 247 4.28 1.26 -7.21
C THR A 247 5.43 2.00 -6.54
N ASP A 248 6.50 1.32 -6.27
CA ASP A 248 7.69 1.84 -5.59
C ASP A 248 8.71 2.45 -6.56
N HIS A 249 8.79 1.95 -7.80
CA HIS A 249 9.60 2.47 -8.90
C HIS A 249 9.02 2.10 -10.26
N GLY A 250 9.50 2.77 -11.29
CA GLY A 250 9.28 2.38 -12.68
C GLY A 250 10.43 1.52 -13.23
N ARG A 251 10.63 1.56 -14.56
CA ARG A 251 11.65 0.75 -15.25
C ARG A 251 12.30 1.51 -16.39
N GLY A 252 13.49 1.04 -16.81
CA GLY A 252 14.14 1.48 -18.02
C GLY A 252 13.31 1.18 -19.27
N GLU A 253 13.76 1.65 -20.43
CA GLU A 253 13.01 1.63 -21.69
C GLU A 253 12.55 0.23 -22.12
N SER A 254 13.35 -0.80 -21.86
CA SER A 254 13.02 -2.20 -22.23
C SER A 254 12.10 -2.90 -21.22
N GLY A 255 11.81 -2.29 -20.09
CA GLY A 255 11.06 -2.89 -18.99
C GLY A 255 11.85 -3.85 -18.10
N HIS A 256 13.08 -4.28 -18.48
CA HIS A 256 13.83 -5.30 -17.73
C HIS A 256 14.54 -4.74 -16.47
N HIS A 257 15.06 -3.53 -16.52
CA HIS A 257 15.96 -3.00 -15.50
C HIS A 257 15.42 -1.75 -14.83
N HIS A 258 15.91 -1.48 -13.63
CA HIS A 258 15.65 -0.29 -12.82
C HIS A 258 16.84 -0.02 -11.89
N GLY A 259 16.78 1.01 -11.07
CA GLY A 259 17.82 1.36 -10.10
C GLY A 259 18.55 2.66 -10.44
N GLY A 260 18.33 3.19 -11.64
CA GLY A 260 18.94 4.43 -12.13
C GLY A 260 18.09 5.68 -11.88
N GLN A 261 18.28 6.67 -12.76
CA GLN A 261 17.61 7.97 -12.70
C GLN A 261 16.90 8.32 -14.01
N LEU A 262 16.66 7.33 -14.88
CA LEU A 262 15.89 7.57 -16.10
C LEU A 262 14.47 8.03 -15.74
N ALA A 263 13.91 8.91 -16.54
CA ALA A 263 12.58 9.45 -16.29
C ALA A 263 11.52 8.35 -16.10
N ARG A 264 11.60 7.28 -16.89
CA ARG A 264 10.67 6.15 -16.78
C ARG A 264 10.91 5.30 -15.52
N GLU A 265 12.16 5.12 -15.07
CA GLU A 265 12.46 4.43 -13.79
C GLU A 265 11.92 5.20 -12.58
N ARG A 266 11.92 6.53 -12.67
CA ARG A 266 11.42 7.43 -11.63
C ARG A 266 9.92 7.66 -11.70
N SER A 267 9.27 7.29 -12.81
CA SER A 267 7.84 7.49 -13.03
C SER A 267 7.02 6.43 -12.30
N VAL A 268 6.36 6.84 -11.24
CA VAL A 268 5.43 6.04 -10.45
C VAL A 268 4.02 6.61 -10.59
N TRP A 269 3.04 5.97 -9.98
CA TRP A 269 1.65 6.37 -10.07
C TRP A 269 0.92 6.10 -8.75
N VAL A 270 -0.18 6.80 -8.56
CA VAL A 270 -1.08 6.61 -7.42
C VAL A 270 -2.51 6.53 -7.93
N SER A 271 -3.19 5.45 -7.57
CA SER A 271 -4.63 5.28 -7.74
C SER A 271 -5.28 5.30 -6.35
N THR A 272 -6.36 6.06 -6.17
CA THR A 272 -7.03 6.17 -4.88
C THR A 272 -8.53 6.39 -5.03
N ASN A 273 -9.32 5.95 -4.04
CA ASN A 273 -10.75 6.22 -3.94
C ASN A 273 -11.08 7.55 -3.22
N VAL A 274 -10.07 8.27 -2.73
CA VAL A 274 -10.26 9.53 -2.00
C VAL A 274 -10.52 10.68 -2.96
N ARG A 275 -11.58 11.47 -2.71
CA ARG A 275 -11.95 12.63 -3.53
C ARG A 275 -11.35 13.95 -3.08
N ALA A 276 -10.99 14.06 -1.80
CA ALA A 276 -10.41 15.28 -1.23
C ALA A 276 -8.91 15.37 -1.55
N LEU A 277 -8.59 15.51 -2.84
CA LEU A 277 -7.23 15.59 -3.35
C LEU A 277 -6.77 17.04 -3.46
N ASN A 278 -5.51 17.30 -3.19
CA ASN A 278 -4.94 18.63 -3.34
C ASN A 278 -4.71 19.01 -4.82
N ALA A 279 -4.44 20.29 -5.08
CA ALA A 279 -4.24 20.78 -6.44
C ALA A 279 -3.01 20.16 -7.14
N GLN A 280 -2.02 19.67 -6.40
CA GLN A 280 -0.85 19.00 -6.99
C GLN A 280 -1.21 17.65 -7.57
N PHE A 281 -2.07 16.87 -6.88
CA PHE A 281 -2.55 15.58 -7.39
C PHE A 281 -3.40 15.73 -8.66
N THR A 282 -4.19 16.78 -8.75
CA THR A 282 -5.11 17.02 -9.88
C THR A 282 -4.47 17.75 -11.07
N ARG A 283 -3.24 18.25 -10.92
CA ARG A 283 -2.52 18.86 -12.05
C ARG A 283 -2.06 17.78 -13.02
N PRO A 284 -2.19 17.99 -14.34
CA PRO A 284 -1.50 17.15 -15.32
C PRO A 284 -0.02 17.13 -14.95
N THR A 285 0.53 15.95 -14.73
CA THR A 285 1.94 15.80 -14.43
C THR A 285 2.71 16.32 -15.64
N LEU A 286 3.41 17.43 -15.47
CA LEU A 286 4.40 17.84 -16.42
C LEU A 286 5.39 16.68 -16.51
N LEU A 287 5.54 16.13 -17.70
CA LEU A 287 6.56 15.11 -17.99
C LEU A 287 7.92 15.70 -17.56
N TRP A 288 8.54 15.06 -16.60
CA TRP A 288 9.89 15.41 -16.14
C TRP A 288 10.92 14.94 -17.16
#